data_3861feaff4614bf4e7bf835fbdb7dfaa
#
_entry.id   3861feaff4614bf4e7bf835fbdb7dfaa
#
_cell.length_a   1.000
_cell.length_b   1.000
_cell.length_c   1.000
_cell.angle_alpha   90.00
_cell.angle_beta   90.00
_cell.angle_gamma   90.00
#
_symmetry.space_group_name_H-M   'P 1'
#
loop_
_entity.id
_entity.type
_entity.pdbx_description
1 polymer ?
#
loop_
_entity_poly.entity_id
_entity_poly.type
_entity_poly.pdbx_seq_one_letter_code
_entity_poly.pdbx_strand_id
1 'polypeptide(L)'
;MTRRWADVAELIATQGLKGRFVARSVRGLPFLLEEGLAVDFVPPTLEGPRHVRVSFVQHAGEGEYLVDFTGVSDRDTAERLVGSHCLVARELLPDDFDELLRADAGHVSGYRVADEALGELGPVVEVREMPMQDLLVVERAQGEALIPFVDEFIVGIDEDEGIVHVNVPRSLLELNSTQGA
;
A
#
# COMPACT_ATOMS: atom_id res chain seq x y z
N MET A 1 17.99 0.25 2.42
CA MET A 1 18.03 -0.74 1.30
C MET A 1 16.71 -0.67 0.55
N THR A 2 16.71 -0.17 -0.67
CA THR A 2 15.50 -0.14 -1.49
C THR A 2 15.09 -1.57 -1.81
N ARG A 3 13.88 -1.97 -1.48
CA ARG A 3 13.36 -3.32 -1.80
C ARG A 3 13.41 -3.53 -3.31
N ARG A 4 13.96 -4.64 -3.74
CA ARG A 4 14.12 -4.97 -5.17
C ARG A 4 12.78 -5.23 -5.88
N TRP A 5 11.74 -5.56 -5.11
CA TRP A 5 10.40 -5.92 -5.56
C TRP A 5 9.36 -5.07 -4.86
N ALA A 6 8.32 -4.70 -5.57
CA ALA A 6 7.18 -3.97 -5.02
C ALA A 6 5.89 -4.76 -5.24
N ASP A 7 5.04 -4.81 -4.23
CA ASP A 7 3.68 -5.30 -4.30
C ASP A 7 2.79 -4.20 -4.90
N VAL A 8 2.15 -4.49 -6.02
CA VAL A 8 1.38 -3.48 -6.77
C VAL A 8 -0.09 -3.81 -6.92
N ALA A 9 -0.48 -5.07 -6.78
CA ALA A 9 -1.88 -5.49 -6.92
C ALA A 9 -2.15 -6.83 -6.22
N GLU A 10 -3.41 -7.06 -5.89
CA GLU A 10 -3.95 -8.30 -5.35
C GLU A 10 -4.97 -8.90 -6.31
N LEU A 11 -4.95 -10.22 -6.47
CA LEU A 11 -5.92 -10.98 -7.25
C LEU A 11 -7.10 -11.36 -6.35
N ILE A 12 -8.24 -10.67 -6.50
CA ILE A 12 -9.37 -10.80 -5.56
C ILE A 12 -10.41 -11.83 -5.97
N ALA A 13 -10.53 -12.11 -7.25
CA ALA A 13 -11.50 -13.08 -7.77
C ALA A 13 -11.10 -13.56 -9.17
N THR A 14 -11.79 -14.57 -9.66
CA THR A 14 -11.74 -15.01 -11.07
C THR A 14 -12.98 -14.58 -11.83
N GLN A 15 -12.84 -14.34 -13.14
CA GLN A 15 -13.95 -14.06 -14.01
C GLN A 15 -13.95 -14.97 -15.26
N GLY A 16 -15.06 -15.67 -15.47
CA GLY A 16 -15.21 -16.57 -16.61
C GLY A 16 -14.43 -17.88 -16.48
N LEU A 17 -14.15 -18.53 -17.60
CA LEU A 17 -13.57 -19.89 -17.65
C LEU A 17 -12.13 -19.91 -18.19
N LYS A 18 -11.63 -18.78 -18.67
CA LYS A 18 -10.34 -18.69 -19.39
C LYS A 18 -9.18 -18.18 -18.53
N GLY A 19 -9.30 -18.24 -17.19
CA GLY A 19 -8.21 -17.81 -16.30
C GLY A 19 -8.08 -16.30 -16.13
N ARG A 20 -9.13 -15.52 -16.40
CA ARG A 20 -9.17 -14.07 -16.14
C ARG A 20 -9.37 -13.80 -14.67
N PHE A 21 -8.69 -12.78 -14.18
CA PHE A 21 -8.78 -12.31 -12.80
C PHE A 21 -9.51 -10.97 -12.71
N VAL A 22 -10.13 -10.77 -11.55
CA VAL A 22 -10.43 -9.45 -11.01
C VAL A 22 -9.27 -9.09 -10.07
N ALA A 23 -8.60 -7.99 -10.35
CA ALA A 23 -7.48 -7.48 -9.56
C ALA A 23 -7.77 -6.08 -9.04
N ARG A 24 -7.17 -5.74 -7.92
CA ARG A 24 -7.22 -4.42 -7.30
C ARG A 24 -5.79 -3.96 -6.99
N SER A 25 -5.51 -2.67 -7.12
CA SER A 25 -4.23 -2.13 -6.64
C SER A 25 -4.10 -2.37 -5.14
N VAL A 26 -2.88 -2.53 -4.65
CA VAL A 26 -2.64 -2.43 -3.22
C VAL A 26 -3.00 -1.03 -2.76
N ARG A 27 -3.39 -0.91 -1.50
CA ARG A 27 -3.91 0.32 -0.91
C ARG A 27 -2.99 1.51 -1.20
N GLY A 28 -3.60 2.64 -1.60
CA GLY A 28 -2.91 3.90 -1.84
C GLY A 28 -2.19 4.01 -3.19
N LEU A 29 -2.00 2.92 -3.91
CA LEU A 29 -1.38 2.96 -5.21
C LEU A 29 -2.41 3.07 -6.35
N PRO A 30 -2.09 3.80 -7.43
CA PRO A 30 -2.82 3.63 -8.68
C PRO A 30 -2.64 2.21 -9.21
N PHE A 31 -3.48 1.79 -10.13
CA PHE A 31 -3.31 0.50 -10.78
C PHE A 31 -2.11 0.55 -11.74
N LEU A 32 -1.09 -0.25 -11.46
CA LEU A 32 0.21 -0.19 -12.15
C LEU A 32 0.48 -1.39 -13.06
N LEU A 33 -0.44 -2.37 -13.13
CA LEU A 33 -0.28 -3.48 -14.06
C LEU A 33 -0.61 -3.02 -15.48
N GLU A 34 0.31 -3.22 -16.40
CA GLU A 34 0.19 -2.90 -17.83
C GLU A 34 0.54 -4.12 -18.68
N GLU A 35 0.00 -4.19 -19.90
CA GLU A 35 0.31 -5.27 -20.82
C GLU A 35 1.81 -5.37 -21.10
N GLY A 36 2.35 -6.59 -21.02
CA GLY A 36 3.77 -6.87 -21.19
C GLY A 36 4.59 -6.82 -19.90
N LEU A 37 4.06 -6.27 -18.81
CA LEU A 37 4.76 -6.18 -17.53
C LEU A 37 5.02 -7.56 -16.94
N ALA A 38 6.25 -7.81 -16.49
CA ALA A 38 6.63 -9.03 -15.79
C ALA A 38 6.19 -8.98 -14.33
N VAL A 39 5.54 -10.05 -13.86
CA VAL A 39 4.95 -10.17 -12.54
C VAL A 39 5.33 -11.49 -11.89
N ASP A 40 5.61 -11.44 -10.61
CA ASP A 40 5.78 -12.62 -9.76
C ASP A 40 4.61 -12.72 -8.77
N PHE A 41 4.00 -13.91 -8.67
CA PHE A 41 2.93 -14.15 -7.70
C PHE A 41 3.46 -14.55 -6.33
N VAL A 42 2.89 -13.94 -5.27
CA VAL A 42 3.21 -14.25 -3.87
C VAL A 42 1.92 -14.38 -3.05
N PRO A 43 1.75 -15.44 -2.23
CA PRO A 43 2.67 -16.57 -2.08
C PRO A 43 2.70 -17.43 -3.34
N PRO A 44 3.85 -18.06 -3.67
CA PRO A 44 3.94 -18.94 -4.81
C PRO A 44 3.11 -20.21 -4.55
N THR A 45 2.33 -20.62 -5.54
CA THR A 45 1.62 -21.89 -5.50
C THR A 45 2.51 -23.04 -5.98
N LEU A 46 2.30 -24.25 -5.43
CA LEU A 46 3.11 -25.43 -5.81
C LEU A 46 2.86 -25.88 -7.26
N GLU A 47 1.65 -25.65 -7.76
CA GLU A 47 1.18 -26.15 -9.07
C GLU A 47 0.78 -25.03 -10.03
N GLY A 48 1.25 -23.82 -9.83
CA GLY A 48 0.93 -22.67 -10.69
C GLY A 48 2.16 -21.92 -11.19
N PRO A 49 1.99 -21.08 -12.21
CA PRO A 49 3.07 -20.24 -12.68
C PRO A 49 3.48 -19.24 -11.59
N ARG A 50 4.78 -19.00 -11.44
CA ARG A 50 5.33 -18.00 -10.51
C ARG A 50 5.67 -16.70 -11.22
N HIS A 51 6.27 -16.83 -12.41
CA HIS A 51 6.74 -15.74 -13.25
C HIS A 51 5.83 -15.67 -14.47
N VAL A 52 5.12 -14.57 -14.61
CA VAL A 52 4.15 -14.38 -15.68
C VAL A 52 4.32 -12.99 -16.30
N ARG A 53 3.63 -12.76 -17.42
CA ARG A 53 3.47 -11.42 -17.98
C ARG A 53 2.00 -11.09 -18.06
N VAL A 54 1.70 -9.83 -17.82
CA VAL A 54 0.36 -9.29 -18.07
C VAL A 54 0.08 -9.34 -19.58
N SER A 55 -1.00 -9.98 -19.99
CA SER A 55 -1.39 -10.09 -21.40
C SER A 55 -2.64 -9.29 -21.75
N PHE A 56 -3.38 -8.84 -20.76
CA PHE A 56 -4.57 -8.00 -20.92
C PHE A 56 -4.88 -7.24 -19.65
N VAL A 57 -5.33 -5.98 -19.78
CA VAL A 57 -5.82 -5.15 -18.68
C VAL A 57 -7.03 -4.36 -19.16
N GLN A 58 -8.08 -4.33 -18.35
CA GLN A 58 -9.26 -3.52 -18.58
C GLN A 58 -9.86 -3.04 -17.26
N HIS A 59 -10.15 -1.74 -17.14
CA HIS A 59 -10.87 -1.20 -15.99
C HIS A 59 -12.31 -1.75 -15.93
N ALA A 60 -12.72 -2.26 -14.79
CA ALA A 60 -14.02 -2.89 -14.57
C ALA A 60 -14.99 -2.07 -13.70
N GLY A 61 -14.54 -0.94 -13.15
CA GLY A 61 -15.29 -0.07 -12.23
C GLY A 61 -14.88 -0.25 -10.78
N GLU A 62 -15.18 0.72 -9.93
CA GLU A 62 -14.94 0.69 -8.47
C GLU A 62 -13.51 0.34 -8.03
N GLY A 63 -12.50 0.73 -8.84
CA GLY A 63 -11.10 0.42 -8.56
C GLY A 63 -10.70 -1.02 -8.86
N GLU A 64 -11.54 -1.77 -9.56
CA GLU A 64 -11.28 -3.14 -10.00
C GLU A 64 -10.87 -3.18 -11.48
N TYR A 65 -10.03 -4.13 -11.81
CA TYR A 65 -9.49 -4.35 -13.15
C TYR A 65 -9.57 -5.82 -13.53
N LEU A 66 -9.92 -6.08 -14.79
CA LEU A 66 -9.81 -7.39 -15.39
C LEU A 66 -8.40 -7.56 -15.93
N VAL A 67 -7.74 -8.65 -15.52
CA VAL A 67 -6.36 -8.92 -15.90
C VAL A 67 -6.21 -10.36 -16.34
N ASP A 68 -5.52 -10.57 -17.47
CA ASP A 68 -5.08 -11.88 -17.91
C ASP A 68 -3.55 -11.97 -17.84
N PHE A 69 -3.04 -13.15 -17.53
CA PHE A 69 -1.60 -13.41 -17.46
C PHE A 69 -1.21 -14.56 -18.38
N THR A 70 -0.02 -14.48 -18.94
CA THR A 70 0.57 -15.60 -19.69
C THR A 70 0.74 -16.81 -18.77
N GLY A 71 0.43 -18.00 -19.29
CA GLY A 71 0.55 -19.24 -18.51
C GLY A 71 -0.64 -19.54 -17.58
N VAL A 72 -1.66 -18.68 -17.55
CA VAL A 72 -2.94 -18.95 -16.88
C VAL A 72 -4.05 -18.92 -17.93
N SER A 73 -4.57 -20.09 -18.31
CA SER A 73 -5.53 -20.24 -19.41
C SER A 73 -6.83 -20.93 -19.01
N ASP A 74 -6.96 -21.32 -17.76
CA ASP A 74 -8.11 -22.02 -17.24
C ASP A 74 -8.50 -21.52 -15.83
N ARG A 75 -9.75 -21.78 -15.48
CA ARG A 75 -10.33 -21.31 -14.23
C ARG A 75 -9.72 -21.98 -13.01
N ASP A 76 -9.41 -23.28 -13.07
CA ASP A 76 -8.91 -24.03 -11.92
C ASP A 76 -7.52 -23.51 -11.49
N THR A 77 -6.65 -23.22 -12.46
CA THR A 77 -5.36 -22.58 -12.20
C THR A 77 -5.55 -21.17 -11.64
N ALA A 78 -6.48 -20.41 -12.19
CA ALA A 78 -6.77 -19.06 -11.71
C ALA A 78 -7.34 -19.06 -10.28
N GLU A 79 -8.26 -19.95 -9.95
CA GLU A 79 -8.84 -20.04 -8.61
C GLU A 79 -7.78 -20.33 -7.51
N ARG A 80 -6.73 -21.08 -7.84
CA ARG A 80 -5.61 -21.32 -6.91
C ARG A 80 -4.75 -20.09 -6.65
N LEU A 81 -4.78 -19.13 -7.56
CA LEU A 81 -4.01 -17.88 -7.47
C LEU A 81 -4.82 -16.72 -6.87
N VAL A 82 -6.11 -16.88 -6.60
CA VAL A 82 -6.90 -15.87 -5.89
C VAL A 82 -6.31 -15.65 -4.48
N GLY A 83 -6.21 -14.40 -4.08
CA GLY A 83 -5.53 -13.99 -2.85
C GLY A 83 -4.01 -13.82 -2.98
N SER A 84 -3.44 -14.11 -4.16
CA SER A 84 -2.04 -13.82 -4.42
C SER A 84 -1.83 -12.34 -4.74
N HIS A 85 -0.67 -11.84 -4.36
CA HIS A 85 -0.19 -10.51 -4.69
C HIS A 85 0.71 -10.53 -5.92
N CYS A 86 0.69 -9.45 -6.66
CA CYS A 86 1.50 -9.23 -7.86
C CYS A 86 2.73 -8.40 -7.51
N LEU A 87 3.90 -9.05 -7.48
CA LEU A 87 5.17 -8.37 -7.29
C LEU A 87 5.77 -7.97 -8.64
N VAL A 88 6.23 -6.74 -8.73
CA VAL A 88 6.93 -6.18 -9.89
C VAL A 88 8.31 -5.70 -9.47
N ALA A 89 9.31 -5.94 -10.32
CA ALA A 89 10.65 -5.40 -10.07
C ALA A 89 10.62 -3.88 -10.11
N ARG A 90 11.25 -3.23 -9.11
CA ARG A 90 11.25 -1.76 -8.96
C ARG A 90 11.71 -1.02 -10.20
N GLU A 91 12.65 -1.58 -10.94
CA GLU A 91 13.20 -1.03 -12.18
C GLU A 91 12.18 -0.97 -13.35
N LEU A 92 11.06 -1.69 -13.23
CA LEU A 92 9.97 -1.71 -14.22
C LEU A 92 8.81 -0.80 -13.84
N LEU A 93 8.86 -0.18 -12.68
CA LEU A 93 7.83 0.73 -12.18
C LEU A 93 8.16 2.19 -12.57
N PRO A 94 7.17 3.09 -12.57
CA PRO A 94 7.39 4.50 -12.82
C PRO A 94 8.46 5.11 -11.88
N ASP A 95 9.18 6.12 -12.36
CA ASP A 95 10.22 6.79 -11.58
C ASP A 95 9.70 7.47 -10.30
N ASP A 96 8.42 7.86 -10.30
CA ASP A 96 7.71 8.46 -9.17
C ASP A 96 7.04 7.43 -8.24
N PHE A 97 7.32 6.13 -8.42
CA PHE A 97 6.70 5.07 -7.60
C PHE A 97 6.94 5.26 -6.10
N ASP A 98 8.11 5.72 -5.69
CA ASP A 98 8.41 5.99 -4.28
C ASP A 98 7.59 7.17 -3.73
N GLU A 99 7.25 8.14 -4.56
CA GLU A 99 6.35 9.23 -4.21
C GLU A 99 4.91 8.74 -4.06
N LEU A 100 4.48 7.85 -4.97
CA LEU A 100 3.16 7.21 -4.89
C LEU A 100 3.01 6.39 -3.61
N LEU A 101 4.05 5.64 -3.21
CA LEU A 101 4.05 4.91 -1.93
C LEU A 101 3.93 5.84 -0.72
N ARG A 102 4.62 6.98 -0.75
CA ARG A 102 4.57 7.97 0.35
C ARG A 102 3.24 8.69 0.43
N ALA A 103 2.49 8.75 -0.66
CA ALA A 103 1.15 9.33 -0.67
C ALA A 103 0.12 8.48 0.11
N ASP A 104 0.42 7.20 0.36
CA ASP A 104 -0.41 6.31 1.17
C ASP A 104 0.08 6.25 2.61
N ALA A 105 -0.72 6.75 3.53
CA ALA A 105 -0.44 6.69 4.96
C ALA A 105 -0.40 5.25 5.53
N GLY A 106 -1.02 4.28 4.86
CA GLY A 106 -1.11 2.89 5.34
C GLY A 106 0.23 2.20 5.54
N HIS A 107 1.24 2.56 4.76
CA HIS A 107 2.57 1.94 4.84
C HIS A 107 3.38 2.33 6.10
N VAL A 108 3.02 3.44 6.77
CA VAL A 108 3.70 3.91 7.97
C VAL A 108 3.16 3.33 9.28
N SER A 109 2.21 2.39 9.21
CA SER A 109 1.74 1.68 10.41
C SER A 109 2.89 0.95 11.11
N GLY A 110 3.05 1.18 12.42
CA GLY A 110 4.16 0.67 13.21
C GLY A 110 5.43 1.53 13.18
N TYR A 111 5.49 2.57 12.35
CA TYR A 111 6.62 3.51 12.36
C TYR A 111 6.59 4.40 13.60
N ARG A 112 7.75 4.85 14.02
CA ARG A 112 7.86 5.87 15.08
C ARG A 112 7.65 7.25 14.50
N VAL A 113 7.02 8.12 15.26
CA VAL A 113 6.82 9.53 14.86
C VAL A 113 7.77 10.41 15.65
N ALA A 114 8.53 11.21 14.97
CA ALA A 114 9.48 12.16 15.56
C ALA A 114 9.16 13.58 15.06
N ASP A 115 8.98 14.49 15.99
CA ASP A 115 8.80 15.91 15.73
C ASP A 115 10.12 16.67 15.98
N GLU A 116 10.45 17.61 15.11
CA GLU A 116 11.70 18.33 15.15
C GLU A 116 11.87 19.18 16.44
N ALA A 117 10.76 19.71 16.97
CA ALA A 117 10.76 20.56 18.17
C ALA A 117 10.42 19.79 19.46
N LEU A 118 9.62 18.72 19.35
CA LEU A 118 9.05 17.98 20.48
C LEU A 118 9.75 16.64 20.74
N GLY A 119 10.59 16.20 19.81
CA GLY A 119 11.26 14.91 19.87
C GLY A 119 10.37 13.74 19.49
N GLU A 120 10.69 12.54 19.96
CA GLU A 120 9.91 11.33 19.67
C GLU A 120 8.51 11.40 20.32
N LEU A 121 7.48 11.26 19.52
CA LEU A 121 6.09 11.31 19.97
C LEU A 121 5.55 9.93 20.34
N GLY A 122 5.94 8.88 19.60
CA GLY A 122 5.53 7.51 19.81
C GLY A 122 5.29 6.76 18.48
N PRO A 123 4.86 5.50 18.55
CA PRO A 123 4.56 4.70 17.35
C PRO A 123 3.20 5.03 16.74
N VAL A 124 3.09 4.87 15.41
CA VAL A 124 1.81 4.84 14.70
C VAL A 124 1.13 3.50 14.99
N VAL A 125 0.06 3.50 15.74
CA VAL A 125 -0.68 2.28 16.11
C VAL A 125 -1.82 1.97 15.14
N GLU A 126 -2.35 2.98 14.48
CA GLU A 126 -3.42 2.86 13.50
C GLU A 126 -3.28 3.97 12.45
N VAL A 127 -3.64 3.68 11.21
CA VAL A 127 -3.90 4.69 10.20
C VAL A 127 -5.39 4.69 9.92
N ARG A 128 -6.04 5.80 10.27
CA ARG A 128 -7.49 5.95 10.13
C ARG A 128 -7.81 6.68 8.85
N GLU A 129 -8.45 5.98 7.93
CA GLU A 129 -8.92 6.57 6.68
C GLU A 129 -10.10 7.51 6.91
N MET A 130 -9.98 8.69 6.37
CA MET A 130 -11.05 9.69 6.38
C MET A 130 -11.29 10.18 4.94
N PRO A 131 -12.51 10.64 4.60
CA PRO A 131 -12.83 11.03 3.23
C PRO A 131 -11.97 12.15 2.63
N MET A 132 -11.38 13.00 3.47
CA MET A 132 -10.61 14.16 3.04
C MET A 132 -9.10 13.95 3.18
N GLN A 133 -8.67 13.16 4.18
CA GLN A 133 -7.27 12.94 4.50
C GLN A 133 -7.13 11.80 5.51
N ASP A 134 -6.06 11.05 5.45
CA ASP A 134 -5.77 10.03 6.44
C ASP A 134 -5.25 10.65 7.74
N LEU A 135 -5.49 9.97 8.85
CA LEU A 135 -5.01 10.35 10.17
C LEU A 135 -4.09 9.27 10.72
N LEU A 136 -2.90 9.67 11.15
CA LEU A 136 -2.03 8.81 11.94
C LEU A 136 -2.49 8.82 13.40
N VAL A 137 -2.82 7.67 13.95
CA VAL A 137 -3.06 7.49 15.39
C VAL A 137 -1.73 7.12 16.03
N VAL A 138 -1.19 8.03 16.81
CA VAL A 138 0.12 7.90 17.46
C VAL A 138 -0.08 7.66 18.94
N GLU A 139 0.44 6.54 19.45
CA GLU A 139 0.38 6.22 20.87
C GLU A 139 1.45 7.03 21.65
N ARG A 140 1.02 7.77 22.65
CA ARG A 140 1.87 8.62 23.47
C ARG A 140 1.66 8.31 24.97
N ALA A 141 2.62 8.70 25.79
CA ALA A 141 2.50 8.55 27.24
C ALA A 141 1.28 9.29 27.83
N GLN A 142 0.82 10.37 27.19
CA GLN A 142 -0.34 11.17 27.60
C GLN A 142 -1.65 10.79 26.88
N GLY A 143 -1.68 9.69 26.15
CA GLY A 143 -2.81 9.26 25.33
C GLY A 143 -2.54 9.34 23.84
N GLU A 144 -3.51 8.97 23.03
CA GLU A 144 -3.38 8.99 21.57
C GLU A 144 -3.35 10.40 21.01
N ALA A 145 -2.54 10.61 19.97
CA ALA A 145 -2.57 11.82 19.16
C ALA A 145 -3.03 11.48 17.75
N LEU A 146 -3.88 12.32 17.17
CA LEU A 146 -4.33 12.22 15.79
C LEU A 146 -3.58 13.25 14.94
N ILE A 147 -2.73 12.79 14.05
CA ILE A 147 -1.92 13.65 13.18
C ILE A 147 -2.41 13.48 11.74
N PRO A 148 -2.91 14.54 11.09
CA PRO A 148 -3.26 14.47 9.67
C PRO A 148 -2.05 14.11 8.81
N PHE A 149 -2.22 13.14 7.93
CA PHE A 149 -1.20 12.74 6.97
C PHE A 149 -1.25 13.65 5.74
N VAL A 150 -0.72 14.86 5.90
CA VAL A 150 -0.70 15.90 4.87
C VAL A 150 0.69 16.54 4.81
N ASP A 151 1.05 17.07 3.65
CA ASP A 151 2.36 17.69 3.41
C ASP A 151 2.68 18.85 4.35
N GLU A 152 1.66 19.49 4.92
CA GLU A 152 1.82 20.56 5.91
C GLU A 152 2.46 20.07 7.20
N PHE A 153 2.19 18.82 7.61
CA PHE A 153 2.68 18.25 8.87
C PHE A 153 3.75 17.16 8.67
N ILE A 154 3.76 16.48 7.51
CA ILE A 154 4.73 15.42 7.22
C ILE A 154 5.95 16.03 6.56
N VAL A 155 7.06 16.08 7.28
CA VAL A 155 8.34 16.62 6.79
C VAL A 155 9.10 15.60 5.96
N GLY A 156 9.02 14.32 6.33
CA GLY A 156 9.68 13.24 5.62
C GLY A 156 9.39 11.88 6.26
N ILE A 157 9.71 10.83 5.52
CA ILE A 157 9.58 9.46 5.98
C ILE A 157 10.92 8.76 5.75
N ASP A 158 11.49 8.23 6.82
CA ASP A 158 12.66 7.36 6.76
C ASP A 158 12.18 5.90 6.82
N GLU A 159 12.14 5.28 5.64
CA GLU A 159 11.67 3.89 5.50
C GLU A 159 12.68 2.89 6.05
N ASP A 160 13.96 3.20 6.02
CA ASP A 160 15.02 2.32 6.51
C ASP A 160 15.01 2.23 8.05
N GLU A 161 14.78 3.34 8.73
CA GLU A 161 14.68 3.40 10.19
C GLU A 161 13.24 3.26 10.70
N GLY A 162 12.23 3.31 9.83
CA GLY A 162 10.82 3.28 10.20
C GLY A 162 10.41 4.50 11.02
N ILE A 163 10.78 5.69 10.56
CA ILE A 163 10.49 6.95 11.24
C ILE A 163 9.71 7.89 10.32
N VAL A 164 8.61 8.43 10.84
CA VAL A 164 7.87 9.54 10.22
C VAL A 164 8.30 10.83 10.89
N HIS A 165 8.94 11.72 10.15
CA HIS A 165 9.31 13.05 10.61
C HIS A 165 8.15 14.01 10.41
N VAL A 166 7.74 14.67 11.48
CA VAL A 166 6.60 15.60 11.47
C VAL A 166 6.99 16.96 12.02
N ASN A 167 6.22 17.97 11.68
CA ASN A 167 6.25 19.29 12.29
C ASN A 167 4.81 19.69 12.64
N VAL A 168 4.39 19.41 13.88
CA VAL A 168 3.02 19.62 14.30
C VAL A 168 2.94 20.64 15.44
N PRO A 169 1.95 21.55 15.41
CA PRO A 169 1.73 22.48 16.51
C PRO A 169 1.35 21.72 17.80
N ARG A 170 1.91 22.14 18.94
CA ARG A 170 1.59 21.55 20.26
C ARG A 170 0.09 21.51 20.54
N SER A 171 -0.64 22.53 20.11
CA SER A 171 -2.09 22.61 20.26
C SER A 171 -2.83 21.44 19.60
N LEU A 172 -2.34 20.93 18.48
CA LEU A 172 -2.92 19.76 17.82
C LEU A 172 -2.80 18.50 18.69
N LEU A 173 -1.67 18.34 19.37
CA LEU A 173 -1.41 17.19 20.24
C LEU A 173 -2.19 17.29 21.58
N GLU A 174 -2.48 18.49 22.04
CA GLU A 174 -3.22 18.75 23.29
C GLU A 174 -4.74 18.58 23.10
N LEU A 175 -5.29 19.02 21.96
CA LEU A 175 -6.71 18.88 21.64
C LEU A 175 -7.18 17.44 21.58
N ASN A 176 -6.31 16.53 21.16
CA ASN A 176 -6.63 15.12 20.98
C ASN A 176 -6.44 14.28 22.26
N SER A 177 -5.73 14.81 23.26
CA SER A 177 -5.53 14.14 24.56
C SER A 177 -6.78 14.16 25.46
N THR A 178 -7.84 14.89 25.07
CA THR A 178 -9.03 15.12 25.91
C THR A 178 -10.24 14.26 25.53
N GLN A 179 -10.16 13.45 24.48
CA GLN A 179 -11.28 12.59 24.04
C GLN A 179 -11.18 11.13 24.50
N GLY A 180 -10.43 10.85 25.54
CA GLY A 180 -10.29 9.53 26.15
C GLY A 180 -10.82 9.50 27.58
N ALA A 181 -11.97 10.10 27.82
CA ALA A 181 -12.65 9.95 29.10
C ALA A 181 -14.00 9.28 28.91
#